data_93a785bb9a725134cfedd5aa47388434
#
_entry.id   93a785bb9a725134cfedd5aa47388434
#
_cell.length_a   1.000
_cell.length_b   1.000
_cell.length_c   1.000
_cell.angle_alpha   90.00
_cell.angle_beta   90.00
_cell.angle_gamma   90.00
#
_symmetry.space_group_name_H-M   'P 1'
#
loop_
_entity.id
_entity.type
_entity.pdbx_description
1 polymer ?
#
loop_
_entity_poly.entity_id
_entity_poly.type
_entity_poly.pdbx_seq_one_letter_code
_entity_poly.pdbx_strand_id
1 'polypeptide(L)'
;MTYSPLRFLPHLLHKSRPIHLVMFVTKVCNARCPFCFYLEDANFSLEQGDLTMDEITQVSKSLGNMLWVAFSGGEVFLRKDLPQIAQTFYRNNKPSIMFFPTNGIQPDRIVAATEEILKTCPKTACTVKISIDAVGDLHSQMRGVKNTFENCVRTYEALNPLLDKYPNFDLGINTVFAAQNQHKVGEVIDFVRKWRVTTHTLSLARGDLKNPEWKNVDMQLYRSHVDRLEREMKTGDHPIYRFWGGRIKAAQDIIQRQMIYKTAVEGRWQTPCYAGRVNVTVTHDGKLYPCEELSEDFLIADMRKEGHFDIEKHLQGDRAKQVLKRIDNGCFCTHECYAMTNTLFNPGKSLSILKEAAKLPKARGPRPSAPAPQAGS
;
A
#
# COMPACT_ATOMS: atom_id res chain seq x y z
N MET A 1 -18.23 14.46 -2.57
CA MET A 1 -17.42 14.33 -1.33
C MET A 1 -17.19 12.85 -1.06
N THR A 2 -15.96 12.47 -0.74
CA THR A 2 -15.59 11.11 -0.35
C THR A 2 -16.10 10.75 1.06
N TYR A 3 -16.15 9.47 1.39
CA TYR A 3 -16.51 9.02 2.73
C TYR A 3 -15.50 9.56 3.76
N SER A 4 -16.03 10.23 4.80
CA SER A 4 -15.18 10.87 5.82
C SER A 4 -14.39 9.87 6.64
N PRO A 5 -13.06 10.02 6.78
CA PRO A 5 -12.26 9.19 7.69
C PRO A 5 -12.50 9.50 9.18
N LEU A 6 -13.15 10.63 9.52
CA LEU A 6 -13.44 10.98 10.93
C LEU A 6 -14.35 9.97 11.63
N ARG A 7 -15.14 9.20 10.89
CA ARG A 7 -15.99 8.13 11.46
C ARG A 7 -15.20 7.03 12.17
N PHE A 8 -13.85 7.01 11.97
CA PHE A 8 -12.96 6.06 12.63
C PHE A 8 -12.24 6.61 13.87
N LEU A 9 -12.52 7.86 14.28
CA LEU A 9 -11.94 8.45 15.49
C LEU A 9 -12.14 7.59 16.76
N PRO A 10 -13.27 6.88 16.95
CA PRO A 10 -13.43 5.98 18.10
C PRO A 10 -12.35 4.90 18.21
N HIS A 11 -11.73 4.50 17.07
CA HIS A 11 -10.64 3.51 17.07
C HIS A 11 -9.32 4.04 17.69
N LEU A 12 -9.21 5.33 17.98
CA LEU A 12 -8.12 5.85 18.82
C LEU A 12 -8.14 5.20 20.21
N LEU A 13 -9.34 4.98 20.76
CA LEU A 13 -9.53 4.42 22.11
C LEU A 13 -9.90 2.93 22.05
N HIS A 14 -10.79 2.55 21.13
CA HIS A 14 -11.34 1.20 21.04
C HIS A 14 -10.93 0.52 19.74
N LYS A 15 -10.03 -0.46 19.85
CA LYS A 15 -9.51 -1.24 18.70
C LYS A 15 -10.21 -2.60 18.63
N SER A 16 -11.54 -2.57 18.49
CA SER A 16 -12.40 -3.75 18.64
C SER A 16 -12.65 -4.51 17.35
N ARG A 17 -12.36 -3.91 16.20
CA ARG A 17 -12.57 -4.54 14.87
C ARG A 17 -11.63 -3.98 13.82
N PRO A 18 -11.37 -4.73 12.74
CA PRO A 18 -10.60 -4.24 11.60
C PRO A 18 -11.27 -3.05 10.90
N ILE A 19 -10.46 -2.08 10.54
CA ILE A 19 -10.82 -0.91 9.72
C ILE A 19 -9.85 -0.76 8.54
N HIS A 20 -8.84 -1.59 8.47
CA HIS A 20 -7.88 -1.69 7.38
C HIS A 20 -7.78 -3.16 6.95
N LEU A 21 -8.04 -3.41 5.67
CA LEU A 21 -7.91 -4.70 5.03
C LEU A 21 -6.81 -4.63 3.97
N VAL A 22 -5.88 -5.57 4.01
CA VAL A 22 -5.02 -5.90 2.87
C VAL A 22 -5.60 -7.15 2.21
N MET A 23 -6.04 -7.03 0.97
CA MET A 23 -6.67 -8.10 0.21
C MET A 23 -5.78 -8.52 -0.95
N PHE A 24 -5.16 -9.68 -0.85
CA PHE A 24 -4.43 -10.27 -1.97
C PHE A 24 -5.44 -10.89 -2.93
N VAL A 25 -5.72 -10.23 -4.05
CA VAL A 25 -6.78 -10.64 -4.97
C VAL A 25 -6.35 -11.72 -5.95
N THR A 26 -5.04 -11.90 -6.15
CA THR A 26 -4.48 -12.93 -7.04
C THR A 26 -3.02 -13.22 -6.68
N LYS A 27 -2.56 -14.43 -6.98
CA LYS A 27 -1.13 -14.78 -6.95
C LYS A 27 -0.43 -14.51 -8.28
N VAL A 28 -1.19 -14.31 -9.37
CA VAL A 28 -0.64 -14.11 -10.71
C VAL A 28 0.09 -12.77 -10.83
N CYS A 29 1.31 -12.80 -11.36
CA CYS A 29 2.10 -11.60 -11.63
C CYS A 29 2.88 -11.75 -12.93
N ASN A 30 2.97 -10.69 -13.72
CA ASN A 30 3.79 -10.63 -14.93
C ASN A 30 5.19 -10.01 -14.71
N ALA A 31 5.56 -9.72 -13.45
CA ALA A 31 6.93 -9.33 -13.06
C ALA A 31 7.64 -10.48 -12.35
N ARG A 32 8.98 -10.37 -12.19
CA ARG A 32 9.88 -11.39 -11.62
C ARG A 32 10.84 -10.79 -10.61
N CYS A 33 10.31 -9.93 -9.73
CA CYS A 33 11.11 -9.18 -8.77
C CYS A 33 11.79 -10.14 -7.77
N PRO A 34 13.12 -10.22 -7.69
CA PRO A 34 13.82 -11.10 -6.75
C PRO A 34 13.68 -10.67 -5.29
N PHE A 35 13.19 -9.45 -5.05
CA PHE A 35 12.88 -8.90 -3.73
C PHE A 35 11.37 -8.95 -3.38
N CYS A 36 10.59 -9.76 -4.10
CA CYS A 36 9.19 -9.95 -3.79
C CYS A 36 9.03 -10.92 -2.62
N PHE A 37 8.35 -10.48 -1.56
CA PHE A 37 8.09 -11.31 -0.37
C PHE A 37 6.88 -12.25 -0.54
N TYR A 38 6.11 -12.10 -1.61
CA TYR A 38 4.87 -12.85 -1.83
C TYR A 38 5.01 -13.96 -2.88
N LEU A 39 5.84 -13.78 -3.89
CA LEU A 39 6.02 -14.73 -4.98
C LEU A 39 7.30 -15.54 -4.77
N GLU A 40 7.20 -16.67 -4.09
CA GLU A 40 8.32 -17.59 -3.90
C GLU A 40 8.70 -18.29 -5.21
N ASP A 41 7.70 -18.70 -5.99
CA ASP A 41 7.85 -19.33 -7.29
C ASP A 41 7.10 -18.56 -8.37
N ALA A 42 7.85 -18.14 -9.36
CA ALA A 42 7.32 -17.46 -10.54
C ALA A 42 6.58 -18.41 -11.50
N ASN A 43 5.90 -19.42 -10.97
CA ASN A 43 5.05 -20.29 -11.76
C ASN A 43 3.74 -19.57 -12.05
N PHE A 44 3.63 -19.09 -13.29
CA PHE A 44 2.46 -18.41 -13.86
C PHE A 44 1.33 -19.37 -14.21
N SER A 45 0.95 -20.27 -13.33
CA SER A 45 -0.29 -20.97 -13.51
C SER A 45 -1.44 -20.02 -13.25
N LEU A 46 -2.07 -19.60 -14.31
CA LEU A 46 -3.24 -18.78 -14.34
C LEU A 46 -4.30 -19.29 -13.36
N GLU A 47 -4.75 -18.41 -12.45
CA GLU A 47 -6.09 -18.45 -11.82
C GLU A 47 -6.45 -19.64 -10.91
N GLN A 48 -5.59 -20.62 -10.68
CA GLN A 48 -5.93 -21.72 -9.78
C GLN A 48 -5.76 -21.33 -8.32
N GLY A 49 -6.90 -21.20 -7.64
CA GLY A 49 -6.96 -21.00 -6.20
C GLY A 49 -7.34 -19.59 -5.75
N ASP A 50 -7.44 -18.59 -6.64
CA ASP A 50 -7.92 -17.26 -6.26
C ASP A 50 -9.35 -17.30 -5.72
N LEU A 51 -9.66 -16.46 -4.74
CA LEU A 51 -11.01 -16.32 -4.19
C LEU A 51 -12.02 -15.96 -5.28
N THR A 52 -13.16 -16.63 -5.29
CA THR A 52 -14.29 -16.32 -6.16
C THR A 52 -14.99 -15.04 -5.71
N MET A 53 -15.81 -14.45 -6.60
CA MET A 53 -16.61 -13.26 -6.24
C MET A 53 -17.58 -13.53 -5.08
N ASP A 54 -18.10 -14.75 -4.94
CA ASP A 54 -18.97 -15.11 -3.82
C ASP A 54 -18.20 -15.16 -2.50
N GLU A 55 -17.00 -15.76 -2.48
CA GLU A 55 -16.12 -15.79 -1.32
C GLU A 55 -15.69 -14.36 -0.92
N ILE A 56 -15.30 -13.53 -1.89
CA ILE A 56 -14.97 -12.10 -1.66
C ILE A 56 -16.17 -11.33 -1.11
N THR A 57 -17.37 -11.63 -1.61
CA THR A 57 -18.59 -11.00 -1.11
C THR A 57 -18.88 -11.39 0.33
N GLN A 58 -18.64 -12.65 0.73
CA GLN A 58 -18.76 -13.09 2.11
C GLN A 58 -17.74 -12.39 3.01
N VAL A 59 -16.45 -12.35 2.59
CA VAL A 59 -15.40 -11.57 3.28
C VAL A 59 -15.84 -10.11 3.49
N SER A 60 -16.32 -9.46 2.44
CA SER A 60 -16.76 -8.08 2.50
C SER A 60 -17.94 -7.89 3.46
N LYS A 61 -18.94 -8.78 3.44
CA LYS A 61 -20.11 -8.71 4.32
C LYS A 61 -19.78 -8.97 5.79
N SER A 62 -18.73 -9.71 6.10
CA SER A 62 -18.26 -9.95 7.47
C SER A 62 -17.52 -8.77 8.09
N LEU A 63 -17.21 -7.74 7.31
CA LEU A 63 -16.53 -6.54 7.74
C LEU A 63 -17.49 -5.35 7.78
N GLY A 64 -17.33 -4.49 8.76
CA GLY A 64 -18.07 -3.22 8.83
C GLY A 64 -17.53 -2.16 7.85
N ASN A 65 -17.76 -0.88 8.15
CA ASN A 65 -17.16 0.20 7.42
C ASN A 65 -15.63 0.18 7.51
N MET A 66 -14.95 0.44 6.38
CA MET A 66 -13.50 0.42 6.30
C MET A 66 -12.91 1.82 6.14
N LEU A 67 -11.81 2.09 6.83
CA LEU A 67 -10.99 3.27 6.54
C LEU A 67 -10.21 3.05 5.25
N TRP A 68 -9.60 1.86 5.13
CA TRP A 68 -8.69 1.54 4.04
C TRP A 68 -8.90 0.11 3.56
N VAL A 69 -9.06 -0.06 2.27
CA VAL A 69 -8.95 -1.36 1.60
C VAL A 69 -7.77 -1.28 0.63
N ALA A 70 -6.71 -2.00 0.94
CA ALA A 70 -5.54 -2.13 0.07
C ALA A 70 -5.64 -3.44 -0.71
N PHE A 71 -5.80 -3.35 -2.01
CA PHE A 71 -5.68 -4.52 -2.87
C PHE A 71 -4.21 -4.83 -3.11
N SER A 72 -3.85 -6.10 -3.07
CA SER A 72 -2.48 -6.59 -3.16
C SER A 72 -2.46 -7.96 -3.85
N GLY A 73 -1.31 -8.61 -3.84
CA GLY A 73 -1.12 -9.94 -4.43
C GLY A 73 0.08 -9.98 -5.35
N GLY A 74 -0.08 -10.65 -6.51
CA GLY A 74 0.80 -10.51 -7.64
C GLY A 74 0.62 -9.13 -8.29
N GLU A 75 0.17 -9.09 -9.55
CA GLU A 75 -0.27 -7.84 -10.18
C GLU A 75 -1.79 -7.75 -10.13
N VAL A 76 -2.32 -6.83 -9.34
CA VAL A 76 -3.77 -6.73 -9.09
C VAL A 76 -4.57 -6.48 -10.36
N PHE A 77 -4.01 -5.75 -11.32
CA PHE A 77 -4.67 -5.46 -12.59
C PHE A 77 -4.68 -6.65 -13.56
N LEU A 78 -4.03 -7.77 -13.26
CA LEU A 78 -4.22 -9.01 -13.99
C LEU A 78 -5.51 -9.73 -13.58
N ARG A 79 -6.10 -9.39 -12.46
CA ARG A 79 -7.42 -9.87 -12.07
C ARG A 79 -8.52 -9.18 -12.89
N LYS A 80 -9.24 -9.96 -13.73
CA LYS A 80 -10.21 -9.40 -14.71
C LYS A 80 -11.41 -8.73 -14.06
N ASP A 81 -11.86 -9.26 -12.93
CA ASP A 81 -13.00 -8.78 -12.15
C ASP A 81 -12.58 -7.81 -11.00
N LEU A 82 -11.36 -7.22 -11.07
CA LEU A 82 -10.90 -6.24 -10.08
C LEU A 82 -11.89 -5.06 -9.89
N PRO A 83 -12.49 -4.47 -10.95
CA PRO A 83 -13.49 -3.41 -10.77
C PRO A 83 -14.73 -3.90 -9.98
N GLN A 84 -15.21 -5.11 -10.22
CA GLN A 84 -16.35 -5.70 -9.53
C GLN A 84 -16.02 -5.99 -8.06
N ILE A 85 -14.77 -6.43 -7.78
CA ILE A 85 -14.26 -6.60 -6.41
C ILE A 85 -14.27 -5.25 -5.69
N ALA A 86 -13.73 -4.20 -6.30
CA ALA A 86 -13.72 -2.85 -5.74
C ALA A 86 -15.14 -2.33 -5.46
N GLN A 87 -16.09 -2.55 -6.38
CA GLN A 87 -17.50 -2.20 -6.21
C GLN A 87 -18.15 -2.95 -5.04
N THR A 88 -17.81 -4.23 -4.84
CA THR A 88 -18.32 -5.04 -3.73
C THR A 88 -17.94 -4.43 -2.39
N PHE A 89 -16.66 -4.10 -2.20
CA PHE A 89 -16.20 -3.39 -1.00
C PHE A 89 -16.78 -1.98 -0.89
N TYR A 90 -16.92 -1.26 -2.01
CA TYR A 90 -17.54 0.06 -2.03
C TYR A 90 -18.98 0.03 -1.49
N ARG A 91 -19.79 -0.93 -1.91
CA ARG A 91 -21.20 -1.06 -1.48
C ARG A 91 -21.32 -1.50 -0.03
N ASN A 92 -20.58 -2.55 0.35
CA ASN A 92 -20.72 -3.18 1.66
C ASN A 92 -19.97 -2.42 2.77
N ASN A 93 -18.77 -1.91 2.48
CA ASN A 93 -17.83 -1.42 3.50
C ASN A 93 -17.58 0.08 3.42
N LYS A 94 -18.05 0.76 2.36
CA LYS A 94 -17.93 2.23 2.20
C LYS A 94 -16.52 2.74 2.54
N PRO A 95 -15.43 2.20 1.95
CA PRO A 95 -14.08 2.57 2.32
C PRO A 95 -13.81 4.05 2.06
N SER A 96 -13.09 4.72 2.98
CA SER A 96 -12.65 6.08 2.74
C SER A 96 -11.58 6.11 1.66
N ILE A 97 -10.71 5.09 1.63
CA ILE A 97 -9.61 4.97 0.66
C ILE A 97 -9.56 3.54 0.14
N MET A 98 -9.39 3.39 -1.17
CA MET A 98 -8.96 2.16 -1.85
C MET A 98 -7.59 2.36 -2.46
N PHE A 99 -6.72 1.37 -2.34
CA PHE A 99 -5.34 1.42 -2.81
C PHE A 99 -5.04 0.28 -3.76
N PHE A 100 -4.41 0.59 -4.89
CA PHE A 100 -4.07 -0.33 -5.98
C PHE A 100 -2.60 -0.16 -6.37
N PRO A 101 -1.68 -0.99 -5.86
CA PRO A 101 -0.31 -1.02 -6.36
C PRO A 101 -0.26 -1.69 -7.73
N THR A 102 0.65 -1.23 -8.59
CA THR A 102 0.88 -1.87 -9.90
C THR A 102 2.35 -1.84 -10.28
N ASN A 103 2.78 -2.86 -10.99
CA ASN A 103 4.09 -2.89 -11.62
C ASN A 103 4.15 -2.06 -12.92
N GLY A 104 3.01 -1.56 -13.39
CA GLY A 104 2.93 -0.66 -14.54
C GLY A 104 3.14 -1.31 -15.91
N ILE A 105 3.22 -2.65 -16.03
CA ILE A 105 3.62 -3.33 -17.29
C ILE A 105 2.53 -3.32 -18.37
N GLN A 106 1.24 -3.18 -18.00
CA GLN A 106 0.11 -3.22 -18.93
C GLN A 106 -0.72 -1.92 -18.90
N PRO A 107 -0.24 -0.84 -19.54
CA PRO A 107 -0.87 0.49 -19.45
C PRO A 107 -2.37 0.48 -19.75
N ASP A 108 -2.79 -0.09 -20.87
CA ASP A 108 -4.18 -0.04 -21.35
C ASP A 108 -5.14 -0.71 -20.36
N ARG A 109 -4.75 -1.87 -19.81
CA ARG A 109 -5.53 -2.61 -18.82
C ARG A 109 -5.63 -1.87 -17.50
N ILE A 110 -4.52 -1.30 -17.03
CA ILE A 110 -4.46 -0.53 -15.78
C ILE A 110 -5.37 0.69 -15.88
N VAL A 111 -5.31 1.42 -16.99
CA VAL A 111 -6.13 2.62 -17.19
C VAL A 111 -7.61 2.27 -17.28
N ALA A 112 -7.98 1.27 -18.08
CA ALA A 112 -9.37 0.86 -18.25
C ALA A 112 -10.01 0.43 -16.92
N ALA A 113 -9.34 -0.43 -16.15
CA ALA A 113 -9.82 -0.87 -14.85
C ALA A 113 -9.87 0.27 -13.83
N THR A 114 -8.85 1.15 -13.81
CA THR A 114 -8.83 2.33 -12.94
C THR A 114 -10.00 3.26 -13.23
N GLU A 115 -10.26 3.56 -14.49
CA GLU A 115 -11.34 4.45 -14.86
C GLU A 115 -12.71 3.87 -14.54
N GLU A 116 -12.92 2.56 -14.71
CA GLU A 116 -14.14 1.88 -14.31
C GLU A 116 -14.37 1.97 -12.79
N ILE A 117 -13.32 1.73 -11.98
CA ILE A 117 -13.38 1.87 -10.53
C ILE A 117 -13.74 3.30 -10.12
N LEU A 118 -13.12 4.31 -10.75
CA LEU A 118 -13.38 5.71 -10.44
C LEU A 118 -14.83 6.13 -10.74
N LYS A 119 -15.38 5.64 -11.85
CA LYS A 119 -16.79 5.87 -12.23
C LYS A 119 -17.77 5.21 -11.26
N THR A 120 -17.47 4.01 -10.81
CA THR A 120 -18.39 3.17 -10.02
C THR A 120 -18.23 3.34 -8.51
N CYS A 121 -17.11 3.91 -8.03
CA CYS A 121 -16.82 4.15 -6.63
C CYS A 121 -16.59 5.65 -6.30
N PRO A 122 -17.48 6.58 -6.66
CA PRO A 122 -17.22 8.03 -6.65
C PRO A 122 -17.04 8.63 -5.25
N LYS A 123 -17.48 7.94 -4.18
CA LYS A 123 -17.35 8.41 -2.79
C LYS A 123 -16.14 7.84 -2.06
N THR A 124 -15.28 7.11 -2.75
CA THR A 124 -14.01 6.56 -2.21
C THR A 124 -12.83 7.25 -2.88
N ALA A 125 -11.83 7.66 -2.10
CA ALA A 125 -10.56 8.09 -2.67
C ALA A 125 -9.83 6.86 -3.21
N CYS A 126 -9.57 6.83 -4.51
CA CYS A 126 -8.89 5.73 -5.18
C CYS A 126 -7.44 6.14 -5.50
N THR A 127 -6.49 5.41 -4.97
CA THR A 127 -5.06 5.67 -5.17
C THR A 127 -4.44 4.53 -5.98
N VAL A 128 -3.89 4.83 -7.14
CA VAL A 128 -3.03 3.90 -7.89
C VAL A 128 -1.57 4.30 -7.65
N LYS A 129 -0.72 3.34 -7.28
CA LYS A 129 0.73 3.57 -7.16
C LYS A 129 1.49 2.69 -8.13
N ILE A 130 2.22 3.35 -9.04
CA ILE A 130 3.14 2.68 -9.95
C ILE A 130 4.45 2.42 -9.20
N SER A 131 4.96 1.21 -9.34
CA SER A 131 6.24 0.81 -8.73
C SER A 131 7.39 1.24 -9.63
N ILE A 132 8.29 2.11 -9.12
CA ILE A 132 9.52 2.52 -9.82
C ILE A 132 10.68 2.47 -8.83
N ASP A 133 11.61 1.53 -9.05
CA ASP A 133 12.73 1.28 -8.12
C ASP A 133 14.06 1.83 -8.64
N ALA A 134 14.14 2.11 -9.93
CA ALA A 134 15.28 2.73 -10.58
C ALA A 134 14.83 3.47 -11.85
N VAL A 135 15.72 4.21 -12.48
CA VAL A 135 15.51 4.86 -13.78
C VAL A 135 16.12 3.98 -14.87
N GLY A 136 15.40 3.81 -16.00
CA GLY A 136 15.87 3.08 -17.17
C GLY A 136 16.03 1.57 -16.96
N ASP A 137 17.03 1.00 -17.63
CA ASP A 137 17.27 -0.45 -17.70
C ASP A 137 17.42 -1.14 -16.34
N LEU A 138 18.00 -0.46 -15.34
CA LEU A 138 18.14 -1.01 -14.00
C LEU A 138 16.77 -1.37 -13.39
N HIS A 139 15.74 -0.54 -13.64
CA HIS A 139 14.38 -0.88 -13.20
C HIS A 139 13.88 -2.17 -13.84
N SER A 140 14.05 -2.31 -15.15
CA SER A 140 13.63 -3.50 -15.89
C SER A 140 14.38 -4.75 -15.42
N GLN A 141 15.68 -4.63 -15.08
CA GLN A 141 16.48 -5.70 -14.48
C GLN A 141 15.93 -6.09 -13.10
N MET A 142 15.68 -5.12 -12.22
CA MET A 142 15.12 -5.34 -10.87
C MET A 142 13.73 -5.97 -10.91
N ARG A 143 12.92 -5.69 -11.93
CA ARG A 143 11.59 -6.28 -12.12
C ARG A 143 11.63 -7.61 -12.89
N GLY A 144 12.78 -7.98 -13.44
CA GLY A 144 13.00 -9.24 -14.18
C GLY A 144 12.22 -9.33 -15.49
N VAL A 145 11.82 -8.21 -16.08
CA VAL A 145 11.06 -8.12 -17.33
C VAL A 145 11.56 -6.93 -18.14
N LYS A 146 11.85 -7.16 -19.42
CA LYS A 146 12.30 -6.10 -20.35
C LYS A 146 11.24 -5.02 -20.54
N ASN A 147 11.69 -3.80 -20.79
CA ASN A 147 10.85 -2.62 -21.08
C ASN A 147 9.84 -2.28 -19.93
N THR A 148 10.12 -2.73 -18.70
CA THR A 148 9.22 -2.42 -17.57
C THR A 148 9.24 -0.94 -17.26
N PHE A 149 10.41 -0.28 -17.33
CA PHE A 149 10.51 1.15 -17.09
C PHE A 149 9.70 1.96 -18.09
N GLU A 150 9.84 1.68 -19.38
CA GLU A 150 9.12 2.34 -20.47
C GLU A 150 7.61 2.13 -20.34
N ASN A 151 7.18 0.93 -19.95
CA ASN A 151 5.78 0.65 -19.69
C ASN A 151 5.25 1.42 -18.45
N CYS A 152 6.05 1.59 -17.39
CA CYS A 152 5.70 2.43 -16.26
C CYS A 152 5.52 3.90 -16.68
N VAL A 153 6.39 4.42 -17.55
CA VAL A 153 6.24 5.78 -18.11
C VAL A 153 4.94 5.90 -18.88
N ARG A 154 4.66 4.96 -19.80
CA ARG A 154 3.39 4.91 -20.55
C ARG A 154 2.16 4.79 -19.64
N THR A 155 2.26 3.98 -18.58
CA THR A 155 1.18 3.85 -17.59
C THR A 155 0.94 5.18 -16.86
N TYR A 156 2.00 5.88 -16.45
CA TYR A 156 1.88 7.21 -15.88
C TYR A 156 1.22 8.19 -16.85
N GLU A 157 1.68 8.26 -18.08
CA GLU A 157 1.14 9.16 -19.11
C GLU A 157 -0.36 8.90 -19.36
N ALA A 158 -0.75 7.64 -19.40
CA ALA A 158 -2.14 7.24 -19.61
C ALA A 158 -3.05 7.48 -18.38
N LEU A 159 -2.54 7.38 -17.16
CA LEU A 159 -3.28 7.65 -15.91
C LEU A 159 -3.34 9.15 -15.57
N ASN A 160 -2.36 9.95 -15.99
CA ASN A 160 -2.25 11.36 -15.64
C ASN A 160 -3.50 12.19 -15.97
N PRO A 161 -4.15 12.06 -17.16
CA PRO A 161 -5.38 12.79 -17.48
C PRO A 161 -6.55 12.49 -16.51
N LEU A 162 -6.56 11.32 -15.89
CA LEU A 162 -7.60 10.97 -14.93
C LEU A 162 -7.56 11.82 -13.66
N LEU A 163 -6.40 12.43 -13.34
CA LEU A 163 -6.28 13.38 -12.22
C LEU A 163 -7.16 14.62 -12.40
N ASP A 164 -7.36 15.07 -13.61
CA ASP A 164 -8.22 16.22 -13.90
C ASP A 164 -9.70 15.81 -14.02
N LYS A 165 -9.94 14.61 -14.53
CA LYS A 165 -11.28 14.08 -14.76
C LYS A 165 -11.97 13.61 -13.48
N TYR A 166 -11.21 13.05 -12.51
CA TYR A 166 -11.78 12.42 -11.32
C TYR A 166 -11.19 13.04 -10.04
N PRO A 167 -11.96 13.83 -9.28
CA PRO A 167 -11.47 14.48 -8.05
C PRO A 167 -11.17 13.50 -6.90
N ASN A 168 -11.67 12.27 -7.00
CA ASN A 168 -11.41 11.18 -6.05
C ASN A 168 -10.23 10.27 -6.48
N PHE A 169 -9.45 10.67 -7.49
CA PHE A 169 -8.29 9.94 -7.95
C PHE A 169 -6.99 10.52 -7.40
N ASP A 170 -6.13 9.67 -6.88
CA ASP A 170 -4.74 9.96 -6.51
C ASP A 170 -3.79 9.03 -7.27
N LEU A 171 -2.76 9.59 -7.88
CA LEU A 171 -1.69 8.87 -8.59
C LEU A 171 -0.39 9.02 -7.82
N GLY A 172 0.26 7.92 -7.48
CA GLY A 172 1.49 7.92 -6.72
C GLY A 172 2.56 6.97 -7.27
N ILE A 173 3.73 7.08 -6.68
CA ILE A 173 4.85 6.18 -6.94
C ILE A 173 5.22 5.45 -5.65
N ASN A 174 5.60 4.19 -5.78
CA ASN A 174 6.24 3.41 -4.73
C ASN A 174 7.62 2.97 -5.20
N THR A 175 8.64 3.23 -4.38
CA THR A 175 10.01 2.77 -4.59
C THR A 175 10.40 1.86 -3.44
N VAL A 176 10.86 0.65 -3.76
CA VAL A 176 11.45 -0.25 -2.77
C VAL A 176 12.93 0.10 -2.65
N PHE A 177 13.36 0.45 -1.44
CA PHE A 177 14.74 0.69 -1.11
C PHE A 177 15.40 -0.65 -0.76
N ALA A 178 16.31 -1.10 -1.60
CA ALA A 178 16.97 -2.39 -1.51
C ALA A 178 18.47 -2.24 -1.81
N ALA A 179 19.26 -3.25 -1.46
CA ALA A 179 20.72 -3.20 -1.62
C ALA A 179 21.18 -2.83 -3.04
N GLN A 180 20.46 -3.31 -4.07
CA GLN A 180 20.86 -3.11 -5.47
C GLN A 180 20.57 -1.71 -6.00
N ASN A 181 19.59 -1.01 -5.44
CA ASN A 181 19.23 0.34 -5.92
C ASN A 181 19.51 1.46 -4.92
N GLN A 182 19.98 1.17 -3.71
CA GLN A 182 20.10 2.15 -2.64
C GLN A 182 20.87 3.42 -3.05
N HIS A 183 21.90 3.28 -3.87
CA HIS A 183 22.70 4.41 -4.39
C HIS A 183 22.06 5.13 -5.59
N LYS A 184 20.96 4.60 -6.14
CA LYS A 184 20.23 5.14 -7.30
C LYS A 184 18.88 5.76 -6.94
N VAL A 185 18.42 5.62 -5.70
CA VAL A 185 17.11 6.14 -5.26
C VAL A 185 17.03 7.66 -5.36
N GLY A 186 18.16 8.37 -5.21
CA GLY A 186 18.22 9.82 -5.46
C GLY A 186 17.79 10.19 -6.88
N GLU A 187 18.25 9.44 -7.87
CA GLU A 187 17.88 9.61 -9.29
C GLU A 187 16.38 9.36 -9.52
N VAL A 188 15.82 8.35 -8.82
CA VAL A 188 14.37 8.06 -8.88
C VAL A 188 13.56 9.23 -8.30
N ILE A 189 13.99 9.80 -7.18
CA ILE A 189 13.31 10.97 -6.59
C ILE A 189 13.35 12.16 -7.56
N ASP A 190 14.50 12.43 -8.19
CA ASP A 190 14.64 13.51 -9.17
C ASP A 190 13.80 13.28 -10.43
N PHE A 191 13.71 12.04 -10.88
CA PHE A 191 12.87 11.65 -12.01
C PHE A 191 11.39 11.87 -11.70
N VAL A 192 10.90 11.34 -10.56
CA VAL A 192 9.50 11.41 -10.14
C VAL A 192 9.04 12.85 -9.89
N ARG A 193 9.93 13.75 -9.47
CA ARG A 193 9.62 15.18 -9.32
C ARG A 193 9.10 15.86 -10.59
N LYS A 194 9.46 15.36 -11.74
CA LYS A 194 9.00 15.88 -13.03
C LYS A 194 7.55 15.46 -13.31
N TRP A 195 7.02 14.52 -12.55
CA TRP A 195 5.68 13.94 -12.74
C TRP A 195 4.63 14.60 -11.84
N ARG A 196 3.40 14.61 -12.33
CA ARG A 196 2.21 15.03 -11.54
C ARG A 196 1.73 13.85 -10.69
N VAL A 197 2.42 13.57 -9.61
CA VAL A 197 2.01 12.55 -8.63
C VAL A 197 1.64 13.19 -7.32
N THR A 198 0.72 12.58 -6.58
CA THR A 198 0.25 13.08 -5.29
C THR A 198 1.08 12.53 -4.13
N THR A 199 1.84 11.48 -4.35
CA THR A 199 2.66 10.85 -3.30
C THR A 199 3.81 10.03 -3.90
N HIS A 200 4.95 10.05 -3.21
CA HIS A 200 6.07 9.15 -3.45
C HIS A 200 6.42 8.43 -2.13
N THR A 201 6.20 7.13 -2.10
CA THR A 201 6.53 6.27 -0.96
C THR A 201 7.87 5.60 -1.19
N LEU A 202 8.74 5.65 -0.19
CA LEU A 202 10.00 4.91 -0.15
C LEU A 202 9.87 3.83 0.91
N SER A 203 9.77 2.57 0.48
CA SER A 203 9.58 1.39 1.31
C SER A 203 10.88 0.59 1.44
N LEU A 204 11.23 0.10 2.63
CA LEU A 204 12.34 -0.85 2.78
C LEU A 204 11.97 -2.20 2.15
N ALA A 205 12.95 -2.87 1.52
CA ALA A 205 12.81 -4.28 1.18
C ALA A 205 12.54 -5.10 2.45
N ARG A 206 11.50 -5.94 2.42
CA ARG A 206 10.95 -6.57 3.64
C ARG A 206 10.40 -7.97 3.38
N GLY A 207 10.00 -8.62 4.49
CA GLY A 207 9.42 -9.94 4.48
C GLY A 207 10.46 -11.04 4.32
N ASP A 208 10.01 -12.26 4.05
CA ASP A 208 10.88 -13.39 3.76
C ASP A 208 11.25 -13.37 2.28
N LEU A 209 12.50 -13.09 1.99
CA LEU A 209 13.03 -12.97 0.62
C LEU A 209 13.92 -14.18 0.31
N LYS A 210 13.81 -14.72 -0.91
CA LYS A 210 14.71 -15.78 -1.40
C LYS A 210 16.20 -15.43 -1.22
N ASN A 211 16.56 -14.18 -1.45
CA ASN A 211 17.90 -13.68 -1.15
C ASN A 211 17.79 -12.56 -0.10
N PRO A 212 18.13 -12.87 1.18
CA PRO A 212 18.10 -11.89 2.27
C PRO A 212 19.01 -10.68 2.06
N GLU A 213 20.05 -10.78 1.22
CA GLU A 213 20.99 -9.69 0.94
C GLU A 213 20.29 -8.45 0.33
N TRP A 214 19.13 -8.61 -0.31
CA TRP A 214 18.33 -7.48 -0.77
C TRP A 214 17.91 -6.53 0.36
N LYS A 215 17.86 -7.02 1.60
CA LYS A 215 17.56 -6.24 2.81
C LYS A 215 18.79 -5.58 3.44
N ASN A 216 20.00 -5.89 2.95
CA ASN A 216 21.24 -5.34 3.49
C ASN A 216 21.50 -3.94 2.93
N VAL A 217 20.86 -2.95 3.51
CA VAL A 217 20.86 -1.56 3.06
C VAL A 217 21.55 -0.62 4.04
N ASP A 218 22.16 0.44 3.52
CA ASP A 218 22.65 1.55 4.32
C ASP A 218 21.47 2.36 4.89
N MET A 219 21.24 2.20 6.19
CA MET A 219 20.16 2.90 6.88
C MET A 219 20.38 4.41 7.00
N GLN A 220 21.63 4.90 6.95
CA GLN A 220 21.88 6.34 6.93
C GLN A 220 21.52 6.94 5.56
N LEU A 221 21.82 6.22 4.49
CA LEU A 221 21.41 6.61 3.14
C LEU A 221 19.87 6.59 3.01
N TYR A 222 19.21 5.53 3.51
CA TYR A 222 17.75 5.50 3.59
C TYR A 222 17.20 6.74 4.31
N ARG A 223 17.77 7.05 5.49
CA ARG A 223 17.37 8.22 6.29
C ARG A 223 17.54 9.52 5.52
N SER A 224 18.65 9.71 4.80
CA SER A 224 18.89 10.92 4.02
C SER A 224 17.82 11.16 2.94
N HIS A 225 17.37 10.08 2.28
CA HIS A 225 16.29 10.16 1.29
C HIS A 225 14.92 10.43 1.93
N VAL A 226 14.63 9.80 3.08
CA VAL A 226 13.40 10.08 3.84
C VAL A 226 13.36 11.56 4.27
N ASP A 227 14.45 12.08 4.82
CA ASP A 227 14.55 13.49 5.24
C ASP A 227 14.41 14.45 4.05
N ARG A 228 14.92 14.06 2.88
CA ARG A 228 14.73 14.82 1.64
C ARG A 228 13.25 14.89 1.26
N LEU A 229 12.57 13.75 1.18
CA LEU A 229 11.13 13.69 0.85
C LEU A 229 10.28 14.47 1.87
N GLU A 230 10.64 14.39 3.16
CA GLU A 230 9.98 15.17 4.22
C GLU A 230 10.14 16.68 4.00
N ARG A 231 11.37 17.17 3.74
CA ARG A 231 11.62 18.59 3.44
C ARG A 231 10.80 19.05 2.24
N GLU A 232 10.78 18.28 1.16
CA GLU A 232 10.04 18.62 -0.05
C GLU A 232 8.52 18.70 0.17
N MET A 233 7.97 17.83 1.02
CA MET A 233 6.57 17.93 1.43
C MET A 233 6.29 19.21 2.24
N LYS A 234 7.22 19.62 3.10
CA LYS A 234 7.09 20.82 3.95
C LYS A 234 7.24 22.11 3.14
N THR A 235 8.14 22.15 2.18
CA THR A 235 8.34 23.33 1.30
C THR A 235 7.26 23.44 0.22
N GLY A 236 6.49 22.36 -0.02
CA GLY A 236 5.52 22.29 -1.10
C GLY A 236 6.15 21.96 -2.46
N ASP A 237 7.41 21.54 -2.48
CA ASP A 237 8.10 21.06 -3.68
C ASP A 237 7.64 19.67 -4.07
N HIS A 238 7.09 18.91 -3.13
CA HIS A 238 6.39 17.66 -3.37
C HIS A 238 4.90 17.83 -3.02
N PRO A 239 3.96 17.42 -3.89
CA PRO A 239 2.53 17.48 -3.58
C PRO A 239 2.16 16.50 -2.47
N ILE A 240 1.00 16.75 -1.85
CA ILE A 240 0.40 15.87 -0.85
C ILE A 240 -0.96 15.36 -1.37
N TYR A 241 -1.52 14.36 -0.69
CA TYR A 241 -2.81 13.77 -1.06
C TYR A 241 -3.91 14.81 -1.27
N ARG A 242 -4.75 14.59 -2.27
CA ARG A 242 -5.83 15.51 -2.70
C ARG A 242 -7.13 15.29 -1.93
N PHE A 243 -7.32 14.10 -1.37
CA PHE A 243 -8.56 13.76 -0.65
C PHE A 243 -8.69 14.53 0.68
N TRP A 244 -9.91 14.58 1.17
CA TRP A 244 -10.18 15.19 2.46
C TRP A 244 -9.42 14.51 3.59
N GLY A 245 -8.69 15.27 4.40
CA GLY A 245 -7.76 14.73 5.40
C GLY A 245 -6.35 14.45 4.87
N GLY A 246 -6.06 14.74 3.61
CA GLY A 246 -4.75 14.49 2.97
C GLY A 246 -3.56 15.11 3.73
N ARG A 247 -3.72 16.27 4.39
CA ARG A 247 -2.67 16.86 5.25
C ARG A 247 -2.39 16.01 6.49
N ILE A 248 -3.42 15.46 7.11
CA ILE A 248 -3.28 14.54 8.26
C ILE A 248 -2.55 13.27 7.82
N LYS A 249 -2.94 12.72 6.65
CA LYS A 249 -2.27 11.54 6.09
C LYS A 249 -0.81 11.82 5.74
N ALA A 250 -0.50 12.97 5.15
CA ALA A 250 0.86 13.36 4.83
C ALA A 250 1.73 13.57 6.10
N ALA A 251 1.17 14.19 7.14
CA ALA A 251 1.84 14.32 8.43
C ALA A 251 2.07 12.96 9.10
N GLN A 252 1.08 12.08 9.02
CA GLN A 252 1.22 10.71 9.51
C GLN A 252 2.32 9.96 8.75
N ASP A 253 2.45 10.11 7.42
CA ASP A 253 3.51 9.49 6.62
C ASP A 253 4.90 9.96 7.04
N ILE A 254 5.07 11.23 7.36
CA ILE A 254 6.33 11.77 7.88
C ILE A 254 6.71 11.07 9.19
N ILE A 255 5.79 11.03 10.16
CA ILE A 255 6.03 10.38 11.46
C ILE A 255 6.26 8.87 11.29
N GLN A 256 5.50 8.22 10.41
CA GLN A 256 5.64 6.81 10.10
C GLN A 256 7.04 6.48 9.56
N ARG A 257 7.55 7.25 8.60
CA ARG A 257 8.89 7.04 8.03
C ARG A 257 9.99 7.14 9.08
N GLN A 258 9.88 8.11 9.98
CA GLN A 258 10.80 8.25 11.12
C GLN A 258 10.71 7.04 12.06
N MET A 259 9.51 6.53 12.30
CA MET A 259 9.30 5.33 13.13
C MET A 259 9.83 4.07 12.47
N ILE A 260 9.61 3.89 11.16
CA ILE A 260 10.17 2.76 10.39
C ILE A 260 11.69 2.74 10.48
N TYR A 261 12.35 3.90 10.28
CA TYR A 261 13.78 4.02 10.44
C TYR A 261 14.25 3.57 11.83
N LYS A 262 13.63 4.11 12.88
CA LYS A 262 13.99 3.75 14.26
C LYS A 262 13.73 2.27 14.55
N THR A 263 12.61 1.72 14.08
CA THR A 263 12.27 0.31 14.23
C THR A 263 13.32 -0.58 13.57
N ALA A 264 13.76 -0.23 12.35
CA ALA A 264 14.78 -0.99 11.63
C ALA A 264 16.15 -0.96 12.35
N VAL A 265 16.53 0.19 12.90
CA VAL A 265 17.82 0.36 13.58
C VAL A 265 17.83 -0.26 14.99
N GLU A 266 16.73 -0.10 15.74
CA GLU A 266 16.62 -0.53 17.14
C GLU A 266 16.10 -1.99 17.29
N GLY A 267 15.57 -2.60 16.23
CA GLY A 267 15.03 -3.97 16.28
C GLY A 267 13.78 -4.11 17.14
N ARG A 268 12.99 -3.04 17.29
CA ARG A 268 11.75 -3.05 18.07
C ARG A 268 10.75 -2.00 17.59
N TRP A 269 9.46 -2.26 17.78
CA TRP A 269 8.43 -1.25 17.52
C TRP A 269 8.57 0.01 18.37
N GLN A 270 8.30 1.14 17.78
CA GLN A 270 8.24 2.45 18.44
C GLN A 270 6.86 2.78 19.01
N THR A 271 5.88 1.92 18.76
CA THR A 271 4.49 1.97 19.24
C THR A 271 3.96 0.55 19.38
N PRO A 272 2.87 0.31 20.11
CA PRO A 272 2.18 -0.98 20.06
C PRO A 272 1.77 -1.34 18.63
N CYS A 273 1.84 -2.63 18.28
CA CYS A 273 1.33 -3.13 17.00
C CYS A 273 -0.16 -3.45 17.14
N TYR A 274 -0.96 -2.93 16.19
CA TYR A 274 -2.41 -3.15 16.19
C TYR A 274 -2.86 -4.16 15.11
N ALA A 275 -1.94 -4.93 14.55
CA ALA A 275 -2.25 -6.03 13.63
C ALA A 275 -3.19 -7.06 14.28
N GLY A 276 -4.16 -7.56 13.54
CA GLY A 276 -5.22 -8.44 14.04
C GLY A 276 -6.30 -7.74 14.87
N ARG A 277 -6.12 -6.45 15.21
CA ARG A 277 -7.11 -5.63 15.95
C ARG A 277 -7.76 -4.57 15.06
N VAL A 278 -6.96 -3.76 14.39
CA VAL A 278 -7.44 -2.74 13.45
C VAL A 278 -7.09 -3.08 12.00
N ASN A 279 -6.18 -4.01 11.77
CA ASN A 279 -5.73 -4.48 10.46
C ASN A 279 -5.92 -5.98 10.34
N VAL A 280 -6.25 -6.44 9.15
CA VAL A 280 -6.20 -7.85 8.77
C VAL A 280 -5.72 -7.97 7.32
N THR A 281 -5.18 -9.14 7.01
CA THR A 281 -4.77 -9.54 5.66
C THR A 281 -5.52 -10.79 5.27
N VAL A 282 -6.07 -10.81 4.06
CA VAL A 282 -6.67 -11.99 3.44
C VAL A 282 -5.88 -12.32 2.19
N THR A 283 -5.37 -13.54 2.09
CA THR A 283 -4.62 -14.00 0.92
C THR A 283 -5.56 -14.46 -0.21
N HIS A 284 -5.01 -14.58 -1.40
CA HIS A 284 -5.73 -14.97 -2.62
C HIS A 284 -6.45 -16.32 -2.48
N ASP A 285 -5.93 -17.23 -1.65
CA ASP A 285 -6.46 -18.58 -1.38
C ASP A 285 -7.36 -18.65 -0.14
N GLY A 286 -7.68 -17.50 0.48
CA GLY A 286 -8.65 -17.41 1.58
C GLY A 286 -8.07 -17.63 2.97
N LYS A 287 -6.77 -17.50 3.16
CA LYS A 287 -6.17 -17.52 4.49
C LYS A 287 -6.24 -16.13 5.15
N LEU A 288 -6.55 -16.10 6.44
CA LEU A 288 -6.66 -14.90 7.25
C LEU A 288 -5.43 -14.76 8.15
N TYR A 289 -4.78 -13.60 8.06
CA TYR A 289 -3.62 -13.22 8.88
C TYR A 289 -3.86 -11.88 9.57
N PRO A 290 -3.14 -11.57 10.67
CA PRO A 290 -3.20 -10.26 11.30
C PRO A 290 -2.49 -9.18 10.46
N CYS A 291 -1.52 -9.61 9.64
CA CYS A 291 -0.65 -8.74 8.84
C CYS A 291 -0.06 -9.47 7.62
N GLU A 292 0.83 -8.81 6.88
CA GLU A 292 1.56 -9.40 5.74
C GLU A 292 2.76 -10.27 6.16
N GLU A 293 2.90 -10.61 7.45
CA GLU A 293 3.72 -11.73 7.91
C GLU A 293 2.90 -13.00 7.71
N LEU A 294 3.18 -13.70 6.61
CA LEU A 294 2.34 -14.77 6.09
C LEU A 294 2.82 -16.17 6.52
N SER A 295 3.62 -16.26 7.58
CA SER A 295 4.04 -17.55 8.11
C SER A 295 2.89 -18.29 8.84
N GLU A 296 2.98 -19.61 8.94
CA GLU A 296 2.00 -20.44 9.63
C GLU A 296 1.83 -20.04 11.11
N ASP A 297 2.86 -19.47 11.73
CA ASP A 297 2.81 -18.97 13.10
C ASP A 297 1.79 -17.84 13.31
N PHE A 298 1.56 -17.04 12.27
CA PHE A 298 0.61 -15.94 12.26
C PHE A 298 -0.71 -16.26 11.55
N LEU A 299 -0.89 -17.47 11.01
CA LEU A 299 -2.16 -17.87 10.42
C LEU A 299 -3.26 -17.90 11.48
N ILE A 300 -4.32 -17.10 11.28
CA ILE A 300 -5.51 -17.08 12.15
C ILE A 300 -6.50 -18.15 11.70
N ALA A 301 -6.77 -18.21 10.39
CA ALA A 301 -7.73 -19.18 9.82
C ALA A 301 -7.41 -19.49 8.36
N ASP A 302 -7.67 -20.71 7.94
CA ASP A 302 -7.85 -21.09 6.53
C ASP A 302 -9.37 -21.13 6.28
N MET A 303 -9.92 -20.02 5.83
CA MET A 303 -11.37 -19.82 5.73
C MET A 303 -12.06 -20.80 4.77
N ARG A 304 -11.33 -21.27 3.74
CA ARG A 304 -11.84 -22.33 2.85
C ARG A 304 -11.94 -23.67 3.54
N LYS A 305 -10.92 -24.07 4.31
CA LYS A 305 -10.96 -25.33 5.06
C LYS A 305 -12.00 -25.30 6.18
N GLU A 306 -12.20 -24.14 6.79
CA GLU A 306 -13.17 -23.95 7.85
C GLU A 306 -14.60 -23.75 7.33
N GLY A 307 -14.78 -23.58 6.01
CA GLY A 307 -16.07 -23.52 5.34
C GLY A 307 -16.86 -22.24 5.55
N HIS A 308 -16.25 -21.17 6.07
CA HIS A 308 -16.88 -19.85 6.16
C HIS A 308 -15.86 -18.70 6.09
N PHE A 309 -16.32 -17.56 5.56
CA PHE A 309 -15.50 -16.36 5.32
C PHE A 309 -15.86 -15.20 6.30
N ASP A 310 -16.30 -15.54 7.51
CA ASP A 310 -16.65 -14.57 8.54
C ASP A 310 -15.40 -14.17 9.33
N ILE A 311 -14.77 -13.05 8.92
CA ILE A 311 -13.55 -12.54 9.55
C ILE A 311 -13.78 -12.19 11.02
N GLU A 312 -14.90 -11.54 11.37
CA GLU A 312 -15.16 -11.14 12.76
C GLU A 312 -15.26 -12.36 13.67
N LYS A 313 -15.88 -13.45 13.22
CA LYS A 313 -15.97 -14.70 13.95
C LYS A 313 -14.59 -15.34 14.16
N HIS A 314 -13.74 -15.40 13.13
CA HIS A 314 -12.38 -15.92 13.26
C HIS A 314 -11.53 -15.10 14.25
N LEU A 315 -11.66 -13.78 14.25
CA LEU A 315 -10.90 -12.90 15.15
C LEU A 315 -11.31 -13.05 16.64
N GLN A 316 -12.49 -13.62 16.92
CA GLN A 316 -12.93 -13.93 18.28
C GLN A 316 -12.44 -15.31 18.77
N GLY A 317 -11.94 -16.14 17.87
CA GLY A 317 -11.48 -17.50 18.13
C GLY A 317 -10.18 -17.56 18.98
N ASP A 318 -9.90 -18.75 19.50
CA ASP A 318 -8.72 -18.94 20.37
C ASP A 318 -7.40 -18.84 19.59
N ARG A 319 -7.42 -19.24 18.31
CA ARG A 319 -6.24 -19.08 17.45
C ARG A 319 -5.87 -17.61 17.27
N ALA A 320 -6.84 -16.73 17.05
CA ALA A 320 -6.62 -15.30 16.97
C ALA A 320 -6.02 -14.75 18.27
N LYS A 321 -6.54 -15.17 19.45
CA LYS A 321 -5.98 -14.77 20.76
C LYS A 321 -4.53 -15.19 20.93
N GLN A 322 -4.16 -16.41 20.49
CA GLN A 322 -2.77 -16.89 20.50
C GLN A 322 -1.86 -16.03 19.62
N VAL A 323 -2.30 -15.74 18.40
CA VAL A 323 -1.57 -14.88 17.45
C VAL A 323 -1.40 -13.46 18.00
N LEU A 324 -2.46 -12.87 18.59
CA LEU A 324 -2.39 -11.55 19.21
C LEU A 324 -1.40 -11.52 20.39
N LYS A 325 -1.38 -12.55 21.23
CA LYS A 325 -0.40 -12.69 22.33
C LYS A 325 1.04 -12.75 21.79
N ARG A 326 1.26 -13.43 20.65
CA ARG A 326 2.58 -13.48 20.00
C ARG A 326 3.00 -12.09 19.52
N ILE A 327 2.08 -11.32 18.94
CA ILE A 327 2.34 -9.94 18.50
C ILE A 327 2.73 -9.05 19.68
N ASP A 328 2.01 -9.17 20.80
CA ASP A 328 2.27 -8.39 22.02
C ASP A 328 3.62 -8.74 22.68
N ASN A 329 4.14 -9.94 22.47
CA ASN A 329 5.38 -10.44 23.03
C ASN A 329 6.66 -10.04 22.27
N GLY A 330 6.61 -8.97 21.47
CA GLY A 330 7.83 -8.38 20.88
C GLY A 330 7.99 -8.57 19.37
N CYS A 331 6.94 -8.95 18.64
CA CYS A 331 6.95 -8.90 17.19
C CYS A 331 7.20 -7.47 16.71
N PHE A 332 8.10 -7.29 15.73
CA PHE A 332 8.32 -6.01 15.06
C PHE A 332 8.60 -6.20 13.57
N CYS A 333 8.33 -5.19 12.77
CA CYS A 333 8.58 -5.18 11.34
C CYS A 333 8.67 -3.74 10.79
N THR A 334 9.02 -3.61 9.52
CA THR A 334 9.09 -2.32 8.81
C THR A 334 7.97 -2.15 7.78
N HIS A 335 6.87 -2.91 7.89
CA HIS A 335 5.76 -2.85 6.96
C HIS A 335 4.98 -1.53 7.09
N GLU A 336 4.91 -0.76 6.01
CA GLU A 336 4.28 0.56 5.98
C GLU A 336 2.79 0.52 6.34
N CYS A 337 2.05 -0.48 5.86
CA CYS A 337 0.63 -0.61 6.10
C CYS A 337 0.29 -0.68 7.59
N TYR A 338 1.10 -1.41 8.36
CA TYR A 338 0.90 -1.57 9.81
C TYR A 338 1.51 -0.41 10.60
N ALA A 339 2.68 0.08 10.20
CA ALA A 339 3.25 1.30 10.77
C ALA A 339 2.30 2.50 10.61
N MET A 340 1.56 2.58 9.49
CA MET A 340 0.54 3.60 9.24
C MET A 340 -0.55 3.58 10.31
N THR A 341 -1.20 2.45 10.52
CA THR A 341 -2.29 2.32 11.49
C THR A 341 -1.79 2.40 12.93
N ASN A 342 -0.61 1.84 13.21
CA ASN A 342 0.05 1.96 14.51
C ASN A 342 0.37 3.42 14.86
N THR A 343 0.70 4.24 13.86
CA THR A 343 0.92 5.69 14.04
C THR A 343 -0.39 6.44 14.19
N LEU A 344 -1.33 6.21 13.28
CA LEU A 344 -2.57 6.99 13.16
C LEU A 344 -3.51 6.75 14.35
N PHE A 345 -3.60 5.50 14.82
CA PHE A 345 -4.50 5.12 15.92
C PHE A 345 -3.81 5.02 17.28
N ASN A 346 -2.60 5.56 17.40
CA ASN A 346 -1.94 5.72 18.71
C ASN A 346 -2.27 7.09 19.32
N PRO A 347 -3.00 7.15 20.45
CA PRO A 347 -3.33 8.43 21.11
C PRO A 347 -2.08 9.25 21.44
N GLY A 348 -0.97 8.61 21.81
CA GLY A 348 0.31 9.28 22.10
C GLY A 348 0.98 9.94 20.88
N LYS A 349 0.54 9.61 19.67
CA LYS A 349 1.04 10.24 18.42
C LYS A 349 0.10 11.30 17.86
N SER A 350 -1.14 11.38 18.32
CA SER A 350 -2.16 12.28 17.76
C SER A 350 -1.72 13.74 17.77
N LEU A 351 -1.17 14.23 18.87
CA LEU A 351 -0.66 15.60 18.99
C LEU A 351 0.51 15.86 18.04
N SER A 352 1.41 14.90 17.88
CA SER A 352 2.55 15.00 16.96
C SER A 352 2.07 15.06 15.51
N ILE A 353 1.06 14.26 15.15
CA ILE A 353 0.45 14.29 13.80
C ILE A 353 -0.18 15.65 13.54
N LEU A 354 -0.94 16.21 14.48
CA LEU A 354 -1.57 17.52 14.34
C LEU A 354 -0.56 18.64 14.22
N LYS A 355 0.52 18.64 15.05
CA LYS A 355 1.61 19.59 14.96
C LYS A 355 2.33 19.51 13.61
N GLU A 356 2.58 18.30 13.11
CA GLU A 356 3.22 18.11 11.81
C GLU A 356 2.31 18.54 10.66
N ALA A 357 1.00 18.22 10.72
CA ALA A 357 0.02 18.67 9.73
C ALA A 357 -0.09 20.19 9.63
N ALA A 358 0.09 20.91 10.76
CA ALA A 358 0.09 22.37 10.77
C ALA A 358 1.26 22.98 9.97
N LYS A 359 2.39 22.28 9.88
CA LYS A 359 3.58 22.71 9.12
C LYS A 359 3.48 22.49 7.61
N LEU A 360 2.57 21.61 7.19
CA LEU A 360 2.41 21.26 5.78
C LEU A 360 1.61 22.33 5.03
N PRO A 361 1.94 22.60 3.76
CA PRO A 361 1.16 23.51 2.93
C PRO A 361 -0.28 23.03 2.78
N LYS A 362 -1.21 23.94 2.46
CA LYS A 362 -2.55 23.54 2.02
C LYS A 362 -2.39 22.69 0.75
N ALA A 363 -3.19 21.61 0.63
CA ALA A 363 -3.18 20.78 -0.56
C ALA A 363 -3.39 21.67 -1.80
N ARG A 364 -2.38 21.76 -2.63
CA ARG A 364 -2.48 22.38 -3.95
C ARG A 364 -2.86 21.26 -4.94
N GLY A 365 -3.69 21.59 -5.91
CA GLY A 365 -3.91 20.70 -7.05
C GLY A 365 -2.57 20.26 -7.67
N PRO A 366 -2.53 19.15 -8.41
CA PRO A 366 -1.30 18.70 -9.04
C PRO A 366 -0.73 19.83 -9.90
N ARG A 367 0.60 19.99 -9.89
CA ARG A 367 1.28 20.98 -10.76
C ARG A 367 0.92 20.72 -12.22
N PRO A 368 0.87 21.77 -13.09
CA PRO A 368 0.81 21.53 -14.53
C PRO A 368 1.96 20.59 -14.94
N SER A 369 1.66 19.63 -15.82
CA SER A 369 2.67 18.70 -16.34
C SER A 369 3.80 19.46 -17.02
N ALA A 370 5.04 19.31 -16.54
CA ALA A 370 6.18 19.51 -17.44
C ALA A 370 6.07 18.47 -18.57
N PRO A 371 6.46 18.80 -19.81
CA PRO A 371 6.49 17.82 -20.89
C PRO A 371 7.29 16.60 -20.42
N ALA A 372 6.77 15.40 -20.71
CA ALA A 372 7.42 14.16 -20.35
C ALA A 372 8.87 14.17 -20.87
N PRO A 373 9.87 13.79 -20.06
CA PRO A 373 11.20 13.61 -20.58
C PRO A 373 11.14 12.52 -21.63
N GLN A 374 11.53 12.85 -22.87
CA GLN A 374 11.65 11.88 -23.94
C GLN A 374 12.58 10.76 -23.47
N ALA A 375 12.10 9.52 -23.60
CA ALA A 375 12.93 8.35 -23.37
C ALA A 375 14.03 8.35 -24.44
N GLY A 376 15.27 8.62 -24.06
CA GLY A 376 16.44 8.38 -24.89
C GLY A 376 17.03 9.61 -25.57
N SER A 377 18.09 10.08 -25.09
CA SER A 377 19.30 10.43 -25.83
C SER A 377 20.49 10.09 -24.95
#